data_724fc47eade2c21b70d5ff358086b044
#
_entry.id   724fc47eade2c21b70d5ff358086b044
#
_cell.length_a   1.000
_cell.length_b   1.000
_cell.length_c   1.000
_cell.angle_alpha   90.00
_cell.angle_beta   90.00
_cell.angle_gamma   90.00
#
_symmetry.space_group_name_H-M   'P 1'
#
loop_
_entity.id
_entity.type
_entity.pdbx_description
1 polymer ?
#
loop_
_entity_poly.entity_id
_entity_poly.type
_entity_poly.pdbx_seq_one_letter_code
_entity_poly.pdbx_strand_id
1 'polypeptide(L)'
;MAKIIKLPSAFVIETKVVGVSKMNADGSSRQEIIRKEVEEGDKMLLSPEPDNDYDPNAIQVLSKRRGMIGYLSKEVAGRLQNALNADIEITVTATWVSGDKYTGVGLRIELVN
;
A
#
# COMPACT_ATOMS: atom_id res chain seq x y z
N MET A 1 29.12 11.89 21.87
CA MET A 1 28.67 11.77 20.48
C MET A 1 27.48 10.84 20.39
N ALA A 2 26.46 11.31 19.77
CA ALA A 2 25.29 10.46 19.58
C ALA A 2 25.67 9.30 18.66
N LYS A 3 25.31 8.10 19.09
CA LYS A 3 25.51 6.94 18.28
C LYS A 3 24.54 6.97 17.11
N ILE A 4 25.06 7.06 15.93
CA ILE A 4 24.22 6.99 14.74
C ILE A 4 23.94 5.53 14.46
N ILE A 5 22.71 5.14 14.68
CA ILE A 5 22.27 3.82 14.24
C ILE A 5 21.94 3.96 12.78
N LYS A 6 22.81 3.43 11.95
CA LYS A 6 22.50 3.35 10.54
C LYS A 6 21.52 2.22 10.34
N LEU A 7 20.27 2.58 10.19
CA LEU A 7 19.37 1.69 9.52
C LEU A 7 19.87 1.52 8.08
N PRO A 8 19.64 0.37 7.46
CA PRO A 8 19.92 0.26 6.03
C PRO A 8 19.34 1.47 5.34
N SER A 9 20.03 2.00 4.35
CA SER A 9 19.60 3.19 3.63
C SER A 9 18.19 3.09 3.09
N ALA A 10 17.69 1.88 2.93
CA ALA A 10 16.28 1.63 2.63
C ALA A 10 15.86 0.33 3.29
N PHE A 11 14.81 0.39 4.07
CA PHE A 11 14.11 -0.81 4.49
C PHE A 11 13.02 -1.04 3.47
N VAL A 12 13.11 -2.15 2.73
CA VAL A 12 12.25 -2.40 1.59
C VAL A 12 11.37 -3.62 1.84
N ILE A 13 10.07 -3.45 1.59
CA ILE A 13 9.12 -4.55 1.62
C ILE A 13 8.56 -4.71 0.22
N GLU A 14 8.67 -5.91 -0.34
CA GLU A 14 8.04 -6.25 -1.60
C GLU A 14 6.79 -7.08 -1.31
N THR A 15 5.65 -6.64 -1.81
CA THR A 15 4.37 -7.26 -1.52
C THR A 15 3.40 -7.02 -2.67
N LYS A 16 2.14 -7.30 -2.45
CA LYS A 16 1.08 -7.02 -3.44
C LYS A 16 -0.17 -6.53 -2.72
N VAL A 17 -1.02 -5.84 -3.45
CA VAL A 17 -2.31 -5.38 -2.94
C VAL A 17 -3.23 -6.58 -2.76
N VAL A 18 -3.94 -6.65 -1.64
CA VAL A 18 -4.94 -7.70 -1.41
C VAL A 18 -6.34 -7.13 -1.59
N GLY A 19 -7.29 -7.99 -1.96
CA GLY A 19 -8.68 -7.60 -2.12
C GLY A 19 -8.97 -6.85 -3.41
N VAL A 20 -8.12 -6.97 -4.43
CA VAL A 20 -8.26 -6.23 -5.69
C VAL A 20 -9.51 -6.60 -6.48
N SER A 21 -10.10 -7.75 -6.23
CA SER A 21 -11.30 -8.20 -6.94
C SER A 21 -12.61 -7.73 -6.33
N LYS A 22 -12.55 -7.04 -5.20
CA LYS A 22 -13.74 -6.62 -4.47
C LYS A 22 -14.24 -5.26 -4.93
N MET A 23 -15.49 -4.96 -4.57
CA MET A 23 -16.08 -3.64 -4.79
C MET A 23 -15.82 -2.75 -3.57
N ASN A 24 -15.73 -1.47 -3.79
CA ASN A 24 -15.65 -0.49 -2.72
C ASN A 24 -17.04 -0.21 -2.14
N ALA A 25 -17.07 0.34 -0.93
CA ALA A 25 -18.33 0.65 -0.25
C ALA A 25 -19.21 1.62 -1.04
N ASP A 26 -18.62 2.49 -1.83
CA ASP A 26 -19.35 3.45 -2.68
C ASP A 26 -19.84 2.84 -3.99
N GLY A 27 -19.62 1.56 -4.20
CA GLY A 27 -20.02 0.85 -5.41
C GLY A 27 -19.00 0.87 -6.53
N SER A 28 -17.89 1.58 -6.38
CA SER A 28 -16.85 1.60 -7.42
C SER A 28 -16.11 0.26 -7.45
N SER A 29 -15.64 -0.11 -8.64
CA SER A 29 -14.90 -1.34 -8.86
C SER A 29 -13.41 -1.11 -8.69
N ARG A 30 -12.78 -1.86 -7.79
CA ARG A 30 -11.32 -1.79 -7.63
C ARG A 30 -10.61 -2.20 -8.91
N GLN A 31 -11.15 -3.17 -9.63
CA GLN A 31 -10.58 -3.61 -10.90
C GLN A 31 -10.61 -2.51 -11.96
N GLU A 32 -11.71 -1.76 -12.05
CA GLU A 32 -11.79 -0.62 -12.97
C GLU A 32 -10.78 0.45 -12.62
N ILE A 33 -10.67 0.78 -11.34
CA ILE A 33 -9.72 1.80 -10.87
C ILE A 33 -8.29 1.38 -11.23
N ILE A 34 -7.93 0.12 -10.98
CA ILE A 34 -6.60 -0.37 -11.31
C ILE A 34 -6.32 -0.23 -12.80
N ARG A 35 -7.25 -0.67 -13.64
CA ARG A 35 -7.04 -0.64 -15.10
C ARG A 35 -6.95 0.77 -15.65
N LYS A 36 -7.67 1.71 -15.07
CA LYS A 36 -7.70 3.09 -15.55
C LYS A 36 -6.64 3.99 -14.93
N GLU A 37 -6.25 3.71 -13.69
CA GLU A 37 -5.48 4.68 -12.90
C GLU A 37 -4.12 4.20 -12.43
N VAL A 38 -3.79 2.91 -12.58
CA VAL A 38 -2.55 2.38 -12.03
C VAL A 38 -1.67 1.81 -13.14
N GLU A 39 -0.46 2.32 -13.22
CA GLU A 39 0.57 1.84 -14.13
C GLU A 39 1.82 1.45 -13.34
N GLU A 40 2.59 0.53 -13.90
CA GLU A 40 3.88 0.19 -13.34
C GLU A 40 4.74 1.44 -13.18
N GLY A 41 5.35 1.60 -12.02
CA GLY A 41 6.16 2.78 -11.70
C GLY A 41 5.40 3.88 -10.99
N ASP A 42 4.08 3.82 -10.93
CA ASP A 42 3.30 4.85 -10.26
C ASP A 42 3.57 4.87 -8.76
N LYS A 43 3.57 6.07 -8.19
CA LYS A 43 3.57 6.25 -6.74
C LYS A 43 2.15 6.01 -6.23
N MET A 44 2.05 5.17 -5.22
CA MET A 44 0.79 4.81 -4.60
C MET A 44 0.67 5.51 -3.25
N LEU A 45 -0.55 5.62 -2.76
CA LEU A 45 -0.83 6.25 -1.46
C LEU A 45 -1.33 5.20 -0.47
N LEU A 46 -0.98 5.37 0.78
CA LEU A 46 -1.46 4.54 1.87
C LEU A 46 -2.37 5.37 2.76
N SER A 47 -3.48 4.77 3.19
CA SER A 47 -4.44 5.43 4.07
C SER A 47 -4.83 4.48 5.19
N PRO A 48 -4.33 4.69 6.41
CA PRO A 48 -4.75 3.89 7.56
C PRO A 48 -6.26 4.00 7.79
N GLU A 49 -6.85 2.89 8.22
CA GLU A 49 -8.28 2.81 8.47
C GLU A 49 -8.51 2.28 9.90
N PRO A 50 -8.24 3.12 10.92
CA PRO A 50 -8.31 2.66 12.32
C PRO A 50 -9.70 2.23 12.76
N ASP A 51 -10.74 2.68 12.05
CA ASP A 51 -12.12 2.30 12.36
C ASP A 51 -12.58 1.05 11.60
N ASN A 52 -11.67 0.34 10.96
CA ASN A 52 -12.02 -0.89 10.26
C ASN A 52 -12.54 -1.93 11.26
N ASP A 53 -13.72 -2.48 10.96
CA ASP A 53 -14.41 -3.42 11.86
C ASP A 53 -13.67 -4.75 12.05
N TYR A 54 -12.84 -5.13 11.07
CA TYR A 54 -12.17 -6.42 11.07
C TYR A 54 -10.71 -6.34 11.54
N ASP A 55 -10.07 -5.19 11.30
CA ASP A 55 -8.66 -5.02 11.63
C ASP A 55 -8.35 -3.54 11.85
N PRO A 56 -8.14 -3.11 13.09
CA PRO A 56 -7.81 -1.71 13.36
C PRO A 56 -6.47 -1.26 12.78
N ASN A 57 -5.64 -2.22 12.34
CA ASN A 57 -4.36 -1.91 11.69
C ASN A 57 -4.47 -1.87 10.17
N ALA A 58 -5.67 -2.02 9.61
CA ALA A 58 -5.87 -2.03 8.17
C ALA A 58 -5.36 -0.75 7.52
N ILE A 59 -4.68 -0.92 6.38
CA ILE A 59 -4.16 0.20 5.59
C ILE A 59 -4.64 0.04 4.16
N GLN A 60 -5.40 1.02 3.68
CA GLN A 60 -5.87 1.06 2.30
C GLN A 60 -4.74 1.45 1.36
N VAL A 61 -4.78 0.89 0.15
CA VAL A 61 -3.90 1.30 -0.94
C VAL A 61 -4.74 2.09 -1.94
N LEU A 62 -4.28 3.29 -2.25
CA LEU A 62 -4.97 4.19 -3.16
C LEU A 62 -4.09 4.47 -4.37
N SER A 63 -4.74 4.66 -5.53
CA SER A 63 -4.05 5.18 -6.70
C SER A 63 -3.58 6.62 -6.44
N LYS A 64 -2.72 7.14 -7.30
CA LYS A 64 -2.29 8.54 -7.21
C LYS A 64 -3.45 9.53 -7.32
N ARG A 65 -4.59 9.08 -7.87
CA ARG A 65 -5.82 9.88 -7.94
C ARG A 65 -6.75 9.60 -6.77
N ARG A 66 -6.27 8.85 -5.77
CA ARG A 66 -6.97 8.49 -4.56
C ARG A 66 -8.10 7.47 -4.74
N GLY A 67 -8.12 6.77 -5.87
CA GLY A 67 -9.04 5.65 -6.04
C GLY A 67 -8.60 4.46 -5.18
N MET A 68 -9.49 3.90 -4.40
CA MET A 68 -9.19 2.79 -3.50
C MET A 68 -9.13 1.49 -4.29
N ILE A 69 -7.98 0.80 -4.24
CA ILE A 69 -7.77 -0.42 -5.02
C ILE A 69 -7.64 -1.69 -4.17
N GLY A 70 -7.56 -1.56 -2.88
CA GLY A 70 -7.43 -2.70 -1.98
C GLY A 70 -6.70 -2.33 -0.71
N TYR A 71 -6.11 -3.34 -0.08
CA TYR A 71 -5.42 -3.18 1.20
C TYR A 71 -4.03 -3.78 1.15
N LEU A 72 -3.18 -3.36 2.07
CA LEU A 72 -1.98 -4.13 2.39
C LEU A 72 -2.40 -5.40 3.11
N SER A 73 -1.62 -6.46 2.98
CA SER A 73 -1.88 -7.66 3.77
C SER A 73 -1.82 -7.31 5.26
N LYS A 74 -2.53 -8.08 6.07
CA LYS A 74 -2.56 -7.87 7.52
C LYS A 74 -1.16 -7.86 8.13
N GLU A 75 -0.29 -8.74 7.67
CA GLU A 75 1.09 -8.82 8.14
C GLU A 75 1.86 -7.55 7.81
N VAL A 76 1.80 -7.09 6.56
CA VAL A 76 2.52 -5.89 6.12
C VAL A 76 1.97 -4.66 6.83
N ALA A 77 0.64 -4.54 6.93
CA ALA A 77 0.01 -3.42 7.62
C ALA A 77 0.48 -3.35 9.07
N GLY A 78 0.52 -4.49 9.77
CA GLY A 78 0.99 -4.55 11.15
C GLY A 78 2.44 -4.09 11.29
N ARG A 79 3.29 -4.48 10.35
CA ARG A 79 4.71 -4.08 10.36
C ARG A 79 4.90 -2.57 10.14
N LEU A 80 4.01 -1.93 9.42
CA LEU A 80 4.12 -0.52 9.09
C LEU A 80 3.52 0.42 10.14
N GLN A 81 2.75 -0.09 11.11
CA GLN A 81 2.10 0.77 12.09
C GLN A 81 3.08 1.65 12.86
N ASN A 82 4.18 1.09 13.29
CA ASN A 82 5.19 1.87 14.02
C ASN A 82 5.82 2.95 13.14
N ALA A 83 6.08 2.64 11.89
CA ALA A 83 6.66 3.60 10.96
C ALA A 83 5.69 4.75 10.66
N LEU A 84 4.41 4.44 10.50
CA LEU A 84 3.39 5.46 10.26
C LEU A 84 3.27 6.42 11.44
N ASN A 85 3.43 5.91 12.66
CA ASN A 85 3.33 6.73 13.86
C ASN A 85 4.62 7.49 14.20
N ALA A 86 5.73 7.14 13.57
CA ALA A 86 7.04 7.69 13.88
C ALA A 86 7.53 8.75 12.87
N ASP A 87 6.66 9.25 12.02
CA ASP A 87 7.00 10.25 11.00
C ASP A 87 8.12 9.79 10.04
N ILE A 88 8.22 8.51 9.82
CA ILE A 88 9.18 7.96 8.85
C ILE A 88 8.57 8.12 7.46
N GLU A 89 9.37 8.64 6.53
CA GLU A 89 8.92 8.77 5.15
C GLU A 89 8.72 7.40 4.52
N ILE A 90 7.55 7.18 3.94
CA ILE A 90 7.21 5.92 3.29
C ILE A 90 6.91 6.21 1.83
N THR A 91 7.63 5.54 0.95
CA THR A 91 7.39 5.61 -0.50
C THR A 91 6.85 4.27 -0.97
N VAL A 92 5.76 4.31 -1.72
CA VAL A 92 5.13 3.11 -2.26
C VAL A 92 5.07 3.22 -3.77
N THR A 93 5.60 2.22 -4.45
CA THR A 93 5.66 2.20 -5.91
C THR A 93 5.00 0.93 -6.43
N ALA A 94 4.17 1.07 -7.46
CA ALA A 94 3.60 -0.08 -8.16
C ALA A 94 4.71 -0.72 -9.00
N THR A 95 5.06 -1.97 -8.70
CA THR A 95 6.16 -2.66 -9.38
C THR A 95 5.71 -3.50 -10.57
N TRP A 96 4.45 -3.91 -10.55
CA TRP A 96 3.84 -4.59 -11.69
C TRP A 96 2.31 -4.44 -11.60
N VAL A 97 1.69 -4.46 -12.77
CA VAL A 97 0.23 -4.42 -12.91
C VAL A 97 -0.12 -5.45 -13.96
N SER A 98 -0.66 -6.59 -13.54
CA SER A 98 -0.94 -7.68 -14.48
C SER A 98 -1.86 -8.72 -13.85
N GLY A 99 -2.30 -9.66 -14.66
CA GLY A 99 -3.11 -10.78 -14.23
C GLY A 99 -4.14 -11.17 -15.29
N ASP A 100 -4.56 -12.42 -15.26
CA ASP A 100 -5.52 -12.95 -16.25
C ASP A 100 -6.95 -12.64 -15.87
N LYS A 101 -7.46 -13.30 -14.83
CA LYS A 101 -8.84 -13.14 -14.41
C LYS A 101 -9.05 -11.81 -13.70
N TYR A 102 -8.14 -11.47 -12.80
CA TYR A 102 -8.13 -10.20 -12.10
C TYR A 102 -6.79 -9.54 -12.27
N THR A 103 -6.80 -8.21 -12.45
CA THR A 103 -5.57 -7.43 -12.51
C THR A 103 -5.08 -7.18 -11.09
N GLY A 104 -3.88 -7.66 -10.80
CA GLY A 104 -3.22 -7.43 -9.52
C GLY A 104 -2.21 -6.31 -9.62
N VAL A 105 -1.74 -5.85 -8.46
CA VAL A 105 -0.75 -4.79 -8.36
C VAL A 105 0.31 -5.20 -7.35
N GLY A 106 1.56 -5.26 -7.80
CA GLY A 106 2.70 -5.45 -6.92
C GLY A 106 3.16 -4.12 -6.35
N LEU A 107 3.71 -4.14 -5.16
CA LEU A 107 4.15 -2.95 -4.47
C LEU A 107 5.58 -3.12 -3.95
N ARG A 108 6.34 -2.04 -4.05
CA ARG A 108 7.59 -1.88 -3.30
C ARG A 108 7.36 -0.75 -2.30
N ILE A 109 7.53 -1.07 -1.03
CA ILE A 109 7.35 -0.12 0.06
C ILE A 109 8.73 0.16 0.63
N GLU A 110 9.14 1.42 0.60
CA GLU A 110 10.45 1.85 1.08
C GLU A 110 10.27 2.81 2.24
N LEU A 111 10.93 2.50 3.35
CA LEU A 111 10.97 3.37 4.51
C LEU A 111 12.33 4.08 4.51
N VAL A 112 12.28 5.40 4.46
CA VAL A 112 13.47 6.24 4.36
C VAL A 112 13.60 7.08 5.62
N ASN A 113 14.77 7.00 6.23
CA ASN A 113 15.08 7.86 7.39
C ASN A 113 15.57 9.22 6.95
#